data_99805bbdd68a3238cd8b3ca3b8e04218
#
_entry.id   99805bbdd68a3238cd8b3ca3b8e04218
#
_cell.length_a   1.000
_cell.length_b   1.000
_cell.length_c   1.000
_cell.angle_alpha   90.00
_cell.angle_beta   90.00
_cell.angle_gamma   90.00
#
_symmetry.space_group_name_H-M   'P 1'
#
loop_
_entity.id
_entity.type
_entity.pdbx_description
1 polymer ?
#
loop_
_entity_poly.entity_id
_entity_poly.type
_entity_poly.pdbx_seq_one_letter_code
_entity_poly.pdbx_strand_id
1 'polypeptide(L)'
;LILTSSGHFNAPVSELDCGNSGTTMRLMTGILAGQSFNSVLKGDESLSKRPMKRVIEPLSLMGAEINSVDGHAPLLVNGSHLSGIKYTSKLASAQVKSCILLAGLFADGKTVFTEPYVSRNHTELMLKFMGADLKVSGTSVSIAKSSLNPIELDVCGDISSAAYFIAAGLIVPDSKIILKNVGLNPTRAGILEVVEKMGGNIRILDKREQAGEDVGDLEINYTEQLKGCVIEGDIIPRLIDELPVIACLLYTSDA
;
A
#
# COMPACT_ATOMS: atom_id res chain seq x y z
N LEU A 1 -10.02 -2.12 -17.86
CA LEU A 1 -10.47 -3.42 -17.34
C LEU A 1 -11.85 -3.24 -16.69
N ILE A 2 -12.83 -4.05 -17.10
CA ILE A 2 -14.14 -4.09 -16.45
C ILE A 2 -14.19 -5.38 -15.63
N LEU A 3 -14.43 -5.25 -14.32
CA LEU A 3 -14.65 -6.37 -13.42
C LEU A 3 -16.15 -6.45 -13.10
N THR A 4 -16.77 -7.57 -13.45
CA THR A 4 -18.16 -7.85 -13.11
C THR A 4 -18.19 -8.90 -12.00
N SER A 5 -18.91 -8.60 -10.93
CA SER A 5 -19.02 -9.47 -9.76
C SER A 5 -20.48 -9.74 -9.42
N SER A 6 -20.76 -10.95 -8.94
CA SER A 6 -22.06 -11.29 -8.32
C SER A 6 -22.24 -10.69 -6.93
N GLY A 7 -21.23 -9.97 -6.41
CA GLY A 7 -21.23 -9.45 -5.04
C GLY A 7 -20.82 -10.48 -3.98
N HIS A 8 -20.48 -11.70 -4.39
CA HIS A 8 -20.06 -12.78 -3.49
C HIS A 8 -18.76 -13.42 -3.98
N PHE A 9 -17.91 -13.81 -3.04
CA PHE A 9 -16.77 -14.66 -3.34
C PHE A 9 -17.21 -16.13 -3.40
N ASN A 10 -16.66 -16.85 -4.37
CA ASN A 10 -16.85 -18.29 -4.50
C ASN A 10 -15.57 -19.03 -4.07
N ALA A 11 -15.73 -20.25 -3.59
CA ALA A 11 -14.59 -21.11 -3.29
C ALA A 11 -13.70 -21.26 -4.54
N PRO A 12 -12.38 -21.07 -4.42
CA PRO A 12 -11.47 -21.25 -5.54
C PRO A 12 -11.42 -22.73 -5.95
N VAL A 13 -11.37 -22.98 -7.25
CA VAL A 13 -11.28 -24.36 -7.80
C VAL A 13 -9.87 -24.94 -7.70
N SER A 14 -8.87 -24.11 -7.40
CA SER A 14 -7.46 -24.50 -7.24
C SER A 14 -6.78 -23.56 -6.25
N GLU A 15 -5.53 -23.88 -5.93
CA GLU A 15 -4.68 -22.99 -5.13
C GLU A 15 -4.54 -21.62 -5.81
N LEU A 16 -4.54 -20.56 -5.00
CA LEU A 16 -4.38 -19.18 -5.44
C LEU A 16 -2.88 -18.84 -5.48
N ASP A 17 -2.35 -18.66 -6.68
CA ASP A 17 -0.95 -18.33 -6.87
C ASP A 17 -0.72 -16.80 -6.78
N CYS A 18 0.02 -16.38 -5.78
CA CYS A 18 0.41 -14.99 -5.56
C CYS A 18 1.70 -14.60 -6.29
N GLY A 19 2.33 -15.51 -7.03
CA GLY A 19 3.62 -15.29 -7.68
C GLY A 19 4.67 -14.81 -6.68
N ASN A 20 5.32 -13.67 -6.93
CA ASN A 20 6.26 -13.01 -6.00
C ASN A 20 5.60 -11.94 -5.11
N SER A 21 4.27 -11.77 -5.16
CA SER A 21 3.61 -10.65 -4.50
C SER A 21 3.26 -10.92 -3.04
N GLY A 22 4.10 -10.47 -2.12
CA GLY A 22 3.80 -10.49 -0.69
C GLY A 22 2.60 -9.61 -0.31
N THR A 23 2.34 -8.55 -1.07
CA THR A 23 1.14 -7.71 -0.89
C THR A 23 -0.12 -8.50 -1.20
N THR A 24 -0.19 -9.12 -2.38
CA THR A 24 -1.34 -9.96 -2.75
C THR A 24 -1.60 -11.02 -1.70
N MET A 25 -0.59 -11.79 -1.30
CA MET A 25 -0.76 -12.84 -0.31
C MET A 25 -1.31 -12.31 1.02
N ARG A 26 -0.73 -11.24 1.57
CA ARG A 26 -1.15 -10.70 2.86
C ARG A 26 -2.56 -10.10 2.84
N LEU A 27 -2.89 -9.33 1.80
CA LEU A 27 -4.20 -8.70 1.69
C LEU A 27 -5.30 -9.75 1.44
N MET A 28 -5.05 -10.69 0.54
CA MET A 28 -5.99 -11.78 0.24
C MET A 28 -6.23 -12.67 1.45
N THR A 29 -5.22 -12.91 2.29
CA THR A 29 -5.41 -13.66 3.54
C THR A 29 -6.48 -13.01 4.42
N GLY A 30 -6.49 -11.67 4.53
CA GLY A 30 -7.52 -10.94 5.28
C GLY A 30 -8.92 -11.10 4.71
N ILE A 31 -9.06 -11.04 3.38
CA ILE A 31 -10.36 -11.22 2.71
C ILE A 31 -10.85 -12.66 2.87
N LEU A 32 -9.97 -13.64 2.61
CA LEU A 32 -10.33 -15.06 2.60
C LEU A 32 -10.65 -15.61 3.98
N ALA A 33 -10.04 -15.06 5.03
CA ALA A 33 -10.32 -15.44 6.41
C ALA A 33 -11.79 -15.24 6.81
N GLY A 34 -12.46 -14.23 6.25
CA GLY A 34 -13.87 -13.94 6.52
C GLY A 34 -14.86 -14.62 5.57
N GLN A 35 -14.43 -15.57 4.75
CA GLN A 35 -15.33 -16.29 3.84
C GLN A 35 -15.88 -17.57 4.49
N SER A 36 -16.83 -18.22 3.81
CA SER A 36 -17.45 -19.49 4.25
C SER A 36 -16.81 -20.74 3.64
N PHE A 37 -15.67 -20.59 2.99
CA PHE A 37 -14.97 -21.68 2.29
C PHE A 37 -13.47 -21.64 2.59
N ASN A 38 -12.80 -22.75 2.35
CA ASN A 38 -11.36 -22.86 2.51
C ASN A 38 -10.61 -22.48 1.23
N SER A 39 -9.41 -21.97 1.39
CA SER A 39 -8.53 -21.59 0.28
C SER A 39 -7.06 -21.82 0.64
N VAL A 40 -6.25 -22.05 -0.38
CA VAL A 40 -4.79 -22.17 -0.25
C VAL A 40 -4.14 -21.05 -1.04
N LEU A 41 -3.28 -20.28 -0.38
CA LEU A 41 -2.44 -19.26 -1.00
C LEU A 41 -1.01 -19.81 -1.11
N LYS A 42 -0.44 -19.77 -2.30
CA LYS A 42 0.96 -20.12 -2.56
C LYS A 42 1.70 -18.98 -3.26
N GLY A 43 3.00 -19.07 -3.31
CA GLY A 43 3.85 -18.14 -4.03
C GLY A 43 5.09 -18.84 -4.56
N ASP A 44 5.92 -18.09 -5.27
CA ASP A 44 7.20 -18.57 -5.73
C ASP A 44 8.18 -18.86 -4.56
N GLU A 45 9.38 -19.33 -4.88
CA GLU A 45 10.41 -19.66 -3.89
C GLU A 45 10.80 -18.45 -3.04
N SER A 46 10.85 -17.26 -3.62
CA SER A 46 11.19 -16.02 -2.90
C SER A 46 10.09 -15.61 -1.93
N LEU A 47 8.83 -15.62 -2.38
CA LEU A 47 7.68 -15.27 -1.55
C LEU A 47 7.50 -16.29 -0.40
N SER A 48 7.73 -17.58 -0.68
CA SER A 48 7.61 -18.65 0.32
C SER A 48 8.61 -18.53 1.48
N LYS A 49 9.70 -17.78 1.29
CA LYS A 49 10.68 -17.46 2.36
C LYS A 49 10.29 -16.24 3.20
N ARG A 50 9.25 -15.49 2.79
CA ARG A 50 8.86 -14.26 3.52
C ARG A 50 7.94 -14.61 4.70
N PRO A 51 8.15 -13.97 5.88
CA PRO A 51 7.35 -14.25 7.07
C PRO A 51 5.91 -13.74 6.91
N MET A 52 4.94 -14.59 7.24
CA MET A 52 3.51 -14.28 7.22
C MET A 52 2.90 -14.20 8.64
N LYS A 53 3.67 -14.53 9.70
CA LYS A 53 3.22 -14.46 11.10
C LYS A 53 2.59 -13.12 11.45
N ARG A 54 3.13 -12.01 10.90
CA ARG A 54 2.64 -10.65 11.16
C ARG A 54 1.19 -10.39 10.72
N VAL A 55 0.63 -11.21 9.83
CA VAL A 55 -0.79 -11.16 9.44
C VAL A 55 -1.56 -12.32 10.05
N ILE A 56 -0.94 -13.49 10.20
CA ILE A 56 -1.58 -14.66 10.82
C ILE A 56 -1.97 -14.37 12.27
N GLU A 57 -1.06 -13.82 13.08
CA GLU A 57 -1.30 -13.53 14.50
C GLU A 57 -2.52 -12.63 14.73
N PRO A 58 -2.64 -11.43 14.14
CA PRO A 58 -3.81 -10.60 14.36
C PRO A 58 -5.10 -11.20 13.77
N LEU A 59 -5.03 -11.91 12.64
CA LEU A 59 -6.20 -12.59 12.10
C LEU A 59 -6.68 -13.73 13.01
N SER A 60 -5.76 -14.47 13.64
CA SER A 60 -6.12 -15.49 14.63
C SER A 60 -6.81 -14.90 15.86
N LEU A 61 -6.42 -13.68 16.28
CA LEU A 61 -7.15 -12.94 17.33
C LEU A 61 -8.57 -12.54 16.89
N MET A 62 -8.81 -12.38 15.58
CA MET A 62 -10.14 -12.16 15.03
C MET A 62 -10.96 -13.46 14.92
N GLY A 63 -10.38 -14.62 15.20
CA GLY A 63 -11.02 -15.92 15.09
C GLY A 63 -10.70 -16.67 13.77
N ALA A 64 -9.76 -16.18 12.96
CA ALA A 64 -9.36 -16.88 11.74
C ALA A 64 -8.52 -18.12 12.05
N GLU A 65 -8.77 -19.20 11.30
CA GLU A 65 -7.99 -20.42 11.34
C GLU A 65 -7.06 -20.47 10.11
N ILE A 66 -5.77 -20.26 10.34
CA ILE A 66 -4.77 -20.20 9.27
C ILE A 66 -3.63 -21.16 9.59
N ASN A 67 -3.43 -22.18 8.75
CA ASN A 67 -2.30 -23.09 8.84
C ASN A 67 -1.19 -22.66 7.89
N SER A 68 0.05 -22.79 8.33
CA SER A 68 1.25 -22.37 7.59
C SER A 68 2.43 -23.25 7.97
N VAL A 69 3.46 -23.30 7.15
CA VAL A 69 4.71 -23.98 7.47
C VAL A 69 5.64 -22.98 8.16
N ASP A 70 5.78 -23.09 9.47
CA ASP A 70 6.61 -22.20 10.30
C ASP A 70 6.30 -20.70 10.15
N GLY A 71 5.05 -20.36 9.80
CA GLY A 71 4.63 -18.99 9.54
C GLY A 71 5.02 -18.46 8.16
N HIS A 72 5.21 -19.35 7.21
CA HIS A 72 5.50 -19.07 5.80
C HIS A 72 4.45 -19.72 4.89
N ALA A 73 4.44 -19.33 3.61
CA ALA A 73 3.60 -19.98 2.61
C ALA A 73 4.03 -21.45 2.37
N PRO A 74 3.08 -22.34 1.94
CA PRO A 74 1.69 -22.00 1.63
C PRO A 74 0.84 -21.72 2.86
N LEU A 75 -0.20 -20.90 2.69
CA LEU A 75 -1.19 -20.61 3.73
C LEU A 75 -2.49 -21.33 3.42
N LEU A 76 -2.90 -22.25 4.29
CA LEU A 76 -4.25 -22.80 4.27
C LEU A 76 -5.14 -21.92 5.14
N VAL A 77 -6.03 -21.18 4.53
CA VAL A 77 -6.99 -20.28 5.18
C VAL A 77 -8.33 -20.98 5.23
N ASN A 78 -8.76 -21.37 6.43
CA ASN A 78 -10.08 -21.91 6.66
C ASN A 78 -11.05 -20.73 6.86
N GLY A 79 -12.11 -20.71 6.07
CA GLY A 79 -13.14 -19.69 6.19
C GLY A 79 -13.78 -19.72 7.57
N SER A 80 -13.82 -18.57 8.24
CA SER A 80 -14.20 -18.47 9.63
C SER A 80 -15.14 -17.29 9.88
N HIS A 81 -15.92 -17.39 10.94
CA HIS A 81 -16.69 -16.26 11.45
C HIS A 81 -15.77 -15.35 12.25
N LEU A 82 -15.53 -14.14 11.74
CA LEU A 82 -14.59 -13.21 12.35
C LEU A 82 -15.27 -12.27 13.35
N SER A 83 -14.57 -11.95 14.42
CA SER A 83 -14.95 -10.93 15.40
C SER A 83 -14.03 -9.72 15.33
N GLY A 84 -14.59 -8.53 15.49
CA GLY A 84 -13.83 -7.30 15.55
C GLY A 84 -12.90 -7.26 16.77
N ILE A 85 -11.69 -6.71 16.59
CA ILE A 85 -10.66 -6.62 17.63
C ILE A 85 -10.12 -5.20 17.78
N LYS A 86 -9.45 -4.96 18.90
CA LYS A 86 -8.54 -3.82 19.07
C LYS A 86 -7.12 -4.36 19.02
N TYR A 87 -6.39 -4.00 17.97
CA TYR A 87 -5.02 -4.46 17.75
C TYR A 87 -4.06 -3.28 17.67
N THR A 88 -3.01 -3.31 18.51
CA THR A 88 -1.92 -2.33 18.45
C THR A 88 -0.69 -2.98 17.89
N SER A 89 -0.27 -2.52 16.71
CA SER A 89 0.92 -3.01 16.03
C SER A 89 2.19 -2.41 16.64
N LYS A 90 3.22 -3.22 16.80
CA LYS A 90 4.54 -2.76 17.25
C LYS A 90 5.31 -2.01 16.16
N LEU A 91 4.96 -2.24 14.91
CA LEU A 91 5.62 -1.66 13.73
C LEU A 91 4.57 -1.03 12.82
N ALA A 92 4.90 0.09 12.20
CA ALA A 92 4.09 0.64 11.12
C ALA A 92 4.21 -0.25 9.88
N SER A 93 3.08 -0.81 9.45
CA SER A 93 3.04 -1.69 8.27
C SER A 93 1.70 -1.57 7.56
N ALA A 94 1.71 -0.91 6.42
CA ALA A 94 0.52 -0.77 5.58
C ALA A 94 -0.10 -2.13 5.20
N GLN A 95 0.71 -3.15 4.95
CA GLN A 95 0.21 -4.48 4.58
C GLN A 95 -0.52 -5.18 5.72
N VAL A 96 -0.01 -5.07 6.96
CA VAL A 96 -0.69 -5.62 8.15
C VAL A 96 -1.98 -4.86 8.41
N LYS A 97 -1.93 -3.53 8.38
CA LYS A 97 -3.10 -2.66 8.51
C LYS A 97 -4.17 -3.02 7.47
N SER A 98 -3.79 -3.04 6.19
CA SER A 98 -4.71 -3.37 5.08
C SER A 98 -5.32 -4.76 5.24
N CYS A 99 -4.54 -5.76 5.62
CA CYS A 99 -5.02 -7.12 5.88
C CYS A 99 -6.12 -7.13 6.96
N ILE A 100 -5.87 -6.48 8.10
CA ILE A 100 -6.81 -6.40 9.22
C ILE A 100 -8.06 -5.60 8.86
N LEU A 101 -7.92 -4.50 8.12
CA LEU A 101 -9.07 -3.71 7.66
C LEU A 101 -9.94 -4.48 6.68
N LEU A 102 -9.33 -5.22 5.73
CA LEU A 102 -10.06 -6.06 4.80
C LEU A 102 -10.79 -7.22 5.49
N ALA A 103 -10.18 -7.84 6.50
CA ALA A 103 -10.86 -8.83 7.35
C ALA A 103 -11.99 -8.20 8.16
N GLY A 104 -11.80 -6.96 8.63
CA GLY A 104 -12.78 -6.18 9.37
C GLY A 104 -14.08 -5.88 8.61
N LEU A 105 -14.05 -5.90 7.27
CA LEU A 105 -15.26 -5.80 6.44
C LEU A 105 -16.25 -6.96 6.67
N PHE A 106 -15.76 -8.11 7.09
CA PHE A 106 -16.54 -9.34 7.31
C PHE A 106 -16.76 -9.64 8.79
N ALA A 107 -16.03 -8.97 9.69
CA ALA A 107 -16.05 -9.25 11.11
C ALA A 107 -17.30 -8.69 11.81
N ASP A 108 -17.86 -9.42 12.76
CA ASP A 108 -18.90 -8.90 13.63
C ASP A 108 -18.32 -7.97 14.69
N GLY A 109 -18.94 -6.81 14.84
CA GLY A 109 -18.44 -5.75 15.70
C GLY A 109 -17.43 -4.84 15.00
N LYS A 110 -16.68 -4.08 15.78
CA LYS A 110 -15.76 -3.05 15.31
C LYS A 110 -14.31 -3.50 15.43
N THR A 111 -13.57 -3.43 14.35
CA THR A 111 -12.11 -3.63 14.34
C THR A 111 -11.40 -2.29 14.44
N VAL A 112 -10.43 -2.19 15.35
CA VAL A 112 -9.58 -1.01 15.53
C VAL A 112 -8.13 -1.42 15.39
N PHE A 113 -7.43 -0.82 14.46
CA PHE A 113 -5.99 -0.98 14.27
C PHE A 113 -5.27 0.30 14.68
N THR A 114 -4.21 0.18 15.48
CA THR A 114 -3.35 1.30 15.89
C THR A 114 -1.90 0.98 15.55
N GLU A 115 -1.20 1.94 14.98
CA GLU A 115 0.22 1.82 14.63
C GLU A 115 1.05 2.95 15.26
N PRO A 116 2.38 2.77 15.43
CA PRO A 116 3.23 3.77 16.09
C PRO A 116 3.34 5.08 15.29
N TYR A 117 3.33 5.02 13.97
CA TYR A 117 3.25 6.17 13.05
C TYR A 117 2.43 5.78 11.83
N VAL A 118 1.87 6.79 11.16
CA VAL A 118 1.02 6.58 9.98
C VAL A 118 1.81 5.91 8.86
N SER A 119 1.43 4.68 8.51
CA SER A 119 1.89 4.01 7.29
C SER A 119 1.03 4.41 6.10
N ARG A 120 1.38 3.94 4.89
CA ARG A 120 0.61 4.16 3.66
C ARG A 120 -0.88 3.89 3.90
N ASN A 121 -1.74 4.78 3.40
CA ASN A 121 -3.18 4.81 3.70
C ASN A 121 -4.09 4.57 2.49
N HIS A 122 -3.56 4.00 1.41
CA HIS A 122 -4.33 3.71 0.18
C HIS A 122 -5.60 2.88 0.45
N THR A 123 -5.49 1.86 1.32
CA THR A 123 -6.63 0.99 1.66
C THR A 123 -7.72 1.77 2.38
N GLU A 124 -7.37 2.64 3.31
CA GLU A 124 -8.33 3.47 4.02
C GLU A 124 -9.07 4.42 3.10
N LEU A 125 -8.34 5.07 2.19
CA LEU A 125 -8.92 6.01 1.23
C LEU A 125 -9.86 5.28 0.27
N MET A 126 -9.42 4.17 -0.31
CA MET A 126 -10.23 3.37 -1.23
C MET A 126 -11.48 2.79 -0.55
N LEU A 127 -11.34 2.17 0.62
CA LEU A 127 -12.48 1.61 1.35
C LEU A 127 -13.49 2.69 1.74
N LYS A 128 -13.02 3.86 2.18
CA LYS A 128 -13.88 5.00 2.48
C LYS A 128 -14.60 5.50 1.24
N PHE A 129 -13.90 5.61 0.11
CA PHE A 129 -14.49 6.01 -1.17
C PHE A 129 -15.54 5.00 -1.65
N MET A 130 -15.32 3.71 -1.41
CA MET A 130 -16.29 2.63 -1.70
C MET A 130 -17.44 2.56 -0.68
N GLY A 131 -17.48 3.44 0.33
CA GLY A 131 -18.60 3.55 1.27
C GLY A 131 -18.48 2.68 2.53
N ALA A 132 -17.32 2.15 2.86
CA ALA A 132 -17.11 1.43 4.13
C ALA A 132 -17.30 2.34 5.35
N ASP A 133 -17.86 1.81 6.44
CA ASP A 133 -17.88 2.50 7.75
C ASP A 133 -16.48 2.46 8.37
N LEU A 134 -15.66 3.38 7.88
CA LEU A 134 -14.26 3.51 8.29
C LEU A 134 -13.99 4.91 8.83
N LYS A 135 -13.29 4.96 9.98
CA LYS A 135 -12.89 6.22 10.64
C LYS A 135 -11.41 6.19 10.96
N VAL A 136 -10.72 7.28 10.62
CA VAL A 136 -9.29 7.49 10.91
C VAL A 136 -9.18 8.54 12.03
N SER A 137 -8.34 8.27 13.02
CA SER A 137 -8.04 9.20 14.13
C SER A 137 -6.56 9.08 14.49
N GLY A 138 -5.75 10.01 14.01
CA GLY A 138 -4.30 9.97 14.17
C GLY A 138 -3.70 8.68 13.59
N THR A 139 -3.02 7.90 14.42
CA THR A 139 -2.43 6.60 14.05
C THR A 139 -3.39 5.41 14.19
N SER A 140 -4.66 5.66 14.50
CA SER A 140 -5.67 4.63 14.66
C SER A 140 -6.68 4.65 13.53
N VAL A 141 -7.02 3.48 13.02
CA VAL A 141 -8.07 3.28 12.03
C VAL A 141 -9.08 2.29 12.56
N SER A 142 -10.34 2.58 12.39
CA SER A 142 -11.41 1.67 12.78
C SER A 142 -12.34 1.39 11.61
N ILE A 143 -12.78 0.14 11.50
CA ILE A 143 -13.72 -0.32 10.48
C ILE A 143 -14.79 -1.21 11.11
N ALA A 144 -16.00 -1.12 10.58
CA ALA A 144 -17.09 -2.05 10.88
C ALA A 144 -17.48 -2.82 9.61
N LYS A 145 -18.21 -3.93 9.81
CA LYS A 145 -18.78 -4.72 8.71
C LYS A 145 -19.51 -3.82 7.73
N SER A 146 -19.15 -3.89 6.46
CA SER A 146 -19.66 -2.99 5.45
C SER A 146 -19.80 -3.68 4.10
N SER A 147 -20.84 -3.32 3.37
CA SER A 147 -20.94 -3.60 1.94
C SER A 147 -20.27 -2.47 1.18
N LEU A 148 -19.49 -2.80 0.16
CA LEU A 148 -18.80 -1.83 -0.66
C LEU A 148 -19.61 -1.53 -1.93
N ASN A 149 -19.61 -0.26 -2.34
CA ASN A 149 -20.18 0.15 -3.60
C ASN A 149 -19.17 -0.07 -4.75
N PRO A 150 -19.64 -0.46 -5.95
CA PRO A 150 -18.79 -0.48 -7.12
C PRO A 150 -18.31 0.94 -7.45
N ILE A 151 -17.08 1.04 -7.94
CA ILE A 151 -16.48 2.32 -8.33
C ILE A 151 -15.89 2.22 -9.73
N GLU A 152 -15.79 3.36 -10.40
CA GLU A 152 -14.93 3.54 -11.55
C GLU A 152 -13.60 4.10 -11.09
N LEU A 153 -12.50 3.46 -11.49
CA LEU A 153 -11.16 3.82 -11.07
C LEU A 153 -10.21 3.83 -12.26
N ASP A 154 -9.55 4.96 -12.47
CA ASP A 154 -8.38 5.05 -13.34
C ASP A 154 -7.12 4.86 -12.49
N VAL A 155 -6.40 3.77 -12.70
CA VAL A 155 -5.23 3.43 -11.89
C VAL A 155 -4.09 4.39 -12.21
N CYS A 156 -3.68 5.17 -11.21
CA CYS A 156 -2.58 6.12 -11.36
C CYS A 156 -1.21 5.42 -11.50
N GLY A 157 -0.24 6.16 -12.07
CA GLY A 157 1.15 5.75 -12.11
C GLY A 157 1.77 5.68 -10.71
N ASP A 158 2.63 4.69 -10.50
CA ASP A 158 3.35 4.50 -9.23
C ASP A 158 4.51 5.49 -9.10
N ILE A 159 4.52 6.27 -8.01
CA ILE A 159 5.57 7.27 -7.74
C ILE A 159 6.96 6.64 -7.61
N SER A 160 7.08 5.39 -7.11
CA SER A 160 8.37 4.70 -7.04
C SER A 160 8.91 4.34 -8.41
N SER A 161 8.05 3.96 -9.35
CA SER A 161 8.44 3.78 -10.76
C SER A 161 8.75 5.11 -11.43
N ALA A 162 8.00 6.15 -11.12
CA ALA A 162 8.24 7.51 -11.60
C ALA A 162 9.58 8.08 -11.11
N ALA A 163 10.06 7.69 -9.94
CA ALA A 163 11.28 8.18 -9.32
C ALA A 163 12.51 8.07 -10.23
N TYR A 164 12.63 6.99 -11.00
CA TYR A 164 13.73 6.82 -11.94
C TYR A 164 13.71 7.84 -13.08
N PHE A 165 12.51 8.16 -13.57
CA PHE A 165 12.33 9.19 -14.61
C PHE A 165 12.45 10.60 -14.03
N ILE A 166 12.06 10.80 -12.77
CA ILE A 166 12.30 12.06 -12.05
C ILE A 166 13.82 12.29 -11.96
N ALA A 167 14.58 11.31 -11.49
CA ALA A 167 16.02 11.41 -11.41
C ALA A 167 16.65 11.67 -12.78
N ALA A 168 16.30 10.90 -13.81
CA ALA A 168 16.80 11.11 -15.15
C ALA A 168 16.50 12.52 -15.70
N GLY A 169 15.26 13.02 -15.48
CA GLY A 169 14.87 14.35 -15.94
C GLY A 169 15.60 15.48 -15.22
N LEU A 170 16.06 15.26 -13.98
CA LEU A 170 16.83 16.25 -13.24
C LEU A 170 18.29 16.34 -13.66
N ILE A 171 18.92 15.20 -14.02
CA ILE A 171 20.39 15.13 -14.23
C ILE A 171 20.81 15.11 -15.70
N VAL A 172 19.92 14.75 -16.63
CA VAL A 172 20.26 14.73 -18.06
C VAL A 172 20.13 16.15 -18.64
N PRO A 173 21.21 16.75 -19.19
CA PRO A 173 21.18 18.08 -19.77
C PRO A 173 20.08 18.25 -20.83
N ASP A 174 19.44 19.41 -20.84
CA ASP A 174 18.39 19.81 -21.77
C ASP A 174 17.13 18.93 -21.75
N SER A 175 16.99 18.03 -20.75
CA SER A 175 15.82 17.19 -20.64
C SER A 175 14.60 17.94 -20.13
N LYS A 176 13.44 17.55 -20.65
CA LYS A 176 12.11 17.88 -20.15
C LYS A 176 11.24 16.66 -20.22
N ILE A 177 10.78 16.17 -19.07
CA ILE A 177 9.93 14.99 -18.96
C ILE A 177 8.58 15.40 -18.36
N ILE A 178 7.50 14.87 -18.92
CA ILE A 178 6.16 14.97 -18.36
C ILE A 178 5.67 13.55 -18.05
N LEU A 179 5.48 13.25 -16.77
CA LEU A 179 4.90 12.00 -16.29
C LEU A 179 3.43 12.24 -16.00
N LYS A 180 2.58 11.50 -16.71
CA LYS A 180 1.13 11.64 -16.63
C LYS A 180 0.51 10.79 -15.53
N ASN A 181 -0.52 11.34 -14.86
CA ASN A 181 -1.38 10.63 -13.91
C ASN A 181 -0.61 9.88 -12.82
N VAL A 182 0.35 10.55 -12.17
CA VAL A 182 1.16 9.96 -11.09
C VAL A 182 0.44 10.11 -9.75
N GLY A 183 0.45 9.07 -8.92
CA GLY A 183 -0.07 9.11 -7.56
C GLY A 183 0.76 10.06 -6.67
N LEU A 184 0.07 10.99 -6.01
CA LEU A 184 0.66 12.04 -5.17
C LEU A 184 0.27 11.87 -3.70
N ASN A 185 -0.10 10.65 -3.28
CA ASN A 185 -0.48 10.39 -1.90
C ASN A 185 0.63 10.85 -0.93
N PRO A 186 0.32 11.74 0.03
CA PRO A 186 1.32 12.31 0.94
C PRO A 186 2.09 11.26 1.76
N THR A 187 1.48 10.08 2.01
CA THR A 187 2.14 9.00 2.74
C THR A 187 3.16 8.22 1.89
N ARG A 188 3.32 8.58 0.60
CA ARG A 188 4.21 7.90 -0.34
C ARG A 188 5.05 8.83 -1.21
N ALA A 189 4.63 10.07 -1.38
CA ALA A 189 5.26 11.01 -2.31
C ALA A 189 6.40 11.84 -1.66
N GLY A 190 7.11 11.28 -0.68
CA GLY A 190 8.21 11.96 0.02
C GLY A 190 9.37 12.37 -0.89
N ILE A 191 9.58 11.66 -2.01
CA ILE A 191 10.61 12.02 -3.00
C ILE A 191 10.41 13.42 -3.56
N LEU A 192 9.17 13.87 -3.76
CA LEU A 192 8.89 15.22 -4.29
C LEU A 192 9.40 16.30 -3.35
N GLU A 193 9.20 16.11 -2.04
CA GLU A 193 9.71 17.02 -1.01
C GLU A 193 11.24 17.04 -0.95
N VAL A 194 11.88 15.89 -1.12
CA VAL A 194 13.35 15.79 -1.15
C VAL A 194 13.91 16.47 -2.39
N VAL A 195 13.33 16.21 -3.57
CA VAL A 195 13.74 16.87 -4.82
C VAL A 195 13.60 18.38 -4.73
N GLU A 196 12.53 18.89 -4.12
CA GLU A 196 12.35 20.32 -3.88
C GLU A 196 13.42 20.87 -2.94
N LYS A 197 13.74 20.20 -1.83
CA LYS A 197 14.83 20.58 -0.91
C LYS A 197 16.20 20.59 -1.58
N MET A 198 16.42 19.68 -2.56
CA MET A 198 17.64 19.66 -3.37
C MET A 198 17.69 20.77 -4.43
N GLY A 199 16.62 21.55 -4.58
CA GLY A 199 16.51 22.60 -5.60
C GLY A 199 16.19 22.07 -7.00
N GLY A 200 15.68 20.84 -7.10
CA GLY A 200 15.28 20.22 -8.36
C GLY A 200 14.11 20.93 -9.04
N ASN A 201 14.19 21.08 -10.34
CA ASN A 201 13.15 21.75 -11.15
C ASN A 201 12.02 20.76 -11.48
N ILE A 202 11.13 20.58 -10.51
CA ILE A 202 9.93 19.75 -10.63
C ILE A 202 8.67 20.56 -10.36
N ARG A 203 7.60 20.31 -11.10
CA ARG A 203 6.30 20.96 -10.94
C ARG A 203 5.19 19.96 -11.02
N ILE A 204 4.19 20.10 -10.15
CA ILE A 204 2.94 19.33 -10.23
C ILE A 204 1.99 20.12 -11.13
N LEU A 205 1.56 19.49 -12.22
CA LEU A 205 0.55 20.00 -13.14
C LEU A 205 -0.74 19.22 -12.93
N ASP A 206 -1.89 19.87 -13.19
CA ASP A 206 -3.21 19.22 -13.21
C ASP A 206 -3.45 18.31 -11.98
N LYS A 207 -3.20 18.88 -10.78
CA LYS A 207 -3.49 18.15 -9.53
C LYS A 207 -4.99 17.97 -9.37
N ARG A 208 -5.41 16.72 -9.14
CA ARG A 208 -6.82 16.33 -8.98
C ARG A 208 -6.96 15.21 -7.96
N GLU A 209 -8.16 14.97 -7.49
CA GLU A 209 -8.48 13.83 -6.63
C GLU A 209 -9.10 12.72 -7.45
N GLN A 210 -8.73 11.47 -7.17
CA GLN A 210 -9.22 10.28 -7.83
C GLN A 210 -9.39 9.15 -6.80
N ALA A 211 -10.62 8.69 -6.62
CA ALA A 211 -10.98 7.68 -5.61
C ALA A 211 -10.44 7.98 -4.19
N GLY A 212 -10.45 9.27 -3.79
CA GLY A 212 -9.97 9.73 -2.49
C GLY A 212 -8.46 9.94 -2.40
N GLU A 213 -7.71 9.77 -3.50
CA GLU A 213 -6.26 9.99 -3.55
C GLU A 213 -5.89 11.16 -4.46
N ASP A 214 -4.90 11.94 -4.04
CA ASP A 214 -4.29 12.96 -4.89
C ASP A 214 -3.52 12.31 -6.03
N VAL A 215 -3.77 12.77 -7.26
CA VAL A 215 -3.02 12.43 -8.46
C VAL A 215 -2.68 13.68 -9.26
N GLY A 216 -1.68 13.63 -10.11
CA GLY A 216 -1.32 14.76 -10.96
C GLY A 216 -0.30 14.39 -12.02
N ASP A 217 -0.04 15.35 -12.88
CA ASP A 217 1.03 15.24 -13.86
C ASP A 217 2.29 15.91 -13.27
N LEU A 218 3.46 15.30 -13.49
CA LEU A 218 4.73 15.84 -13.04
C LEU A 218 5.52 16.36 -14.24
N GLU A 219 5.87 17.64 -14.25
CA GLU A 219 6.85 18.20 -15.18
C GLU A 219 8.21 18.25 -14.48
N ILE A 220 9.20 17.61 -15.07
CA ILE A 220 10.58 17.55 -14.59
C ILE A 220 11.48 18.15 -15.65
N ASN A 221 12.31 19.11 -15.26
CA ASN A 221 13.27 19.75 -16.16
C ASN A 221 14.68 19.58 -15.61
N TYR A 222 15.67 19.57 -16.50
CA TYR A 222 17.08 19.55 -16.10
C TYR A 222 17.39 20.59 -15.03
N THR A 223 18.20 20.22 -14.06
CA THR A 223 18.67 21.08 -12.98
C THR A 223 20.19 21.04 -12.98
N GLU A 224 20.79 22.15 -13.35
CA GLU A 224 22.26 22.26 -13.51
C GLU A 224 23.00 21.95 -12.20
N GLN A 225 22.43 22.36 -11.07
CA GLN A 225 23.06 22.18 -9.76
C GLN A 225 22.04 21.75 -8.71
N LEU A 226 22.08 20.47 -8.37
CA LEU A 226 21.35 19.92 -7.24
C LEU A 226 22.21 20.11 -5.96
N LYS A 227 21.55 20.38 -4.84
CA LYS A 227 22.20 20.56 -3.53
C LYS A 227 21.94 19.33 -2.66
N GLY A 228 22.95 18.95 -1.86
CA GLY A 228 22.76 17.94 -0.83
C GLY A 228 21.72 18.38 0.20
N CYS A 229 20.95 17.45 0.73
CA CYS A 229 20.01 17.69 1.83
C CYS A 229 20.02 16.57 2.85
N VAL A 230 19.58 16.88 4.08
CA VAL A 230 19.41 15.90 5.13
C VAL A 230 18.04 15.27 5.02
N ILE A 231 17.98 13.93 5.06
CA ILE A 231 16.76 13.14 5.04
C ILE A 231 16.64 12.42 6.38
N GLU A 232 15.71 12.84 7.21
CA GLU A 232 15.55 12.29 8.56
C GLU A 232 14.09 12.34 9.03
N GLY A 233 13.77 11.60 10.09
CA GLY A 233 12.45 11.64 10.72
C GLY A 233 11.32 11.07 9.87
N ASP A 234 10.18 11.76 9.88
CA ASP A 234 8.90 11.30 9.32
C ASP A 234 8.88 11.18 7.79
N ILE A 235 9.87 11.75 7.11
CA ILE A 235 9.93 11.65 5.66
C ILE A 235 10.43 10.27 5.21
N ILE A 236 11.29 9.60 6.00
CA ILE A 236 11.91 8.31 5.62
C ILE A 236 10.87 7.25 5.26
N PRO A 237 9.83 6.98 6.07
CA PRO A 237 8.80 5.99 5.72
C PRO A 237 8.03 6.32 4.43
N ARG A 238 8.00 7.61 4.03
CA ARG A 238 7.26 8.11 2.87
C ARG A 238 8.03 8.00 1.55
N LEU A 239 9.32 7.63 1.61
CA LEU A 239 10.20 7.54 0.45
C LEU A 239 11.22 6.38 0.55
N ILE A 240 10.97 5.40 1.41
CA ILE A 240 11.93 4.32 1.69
C ILE A 240 12.29 3.52 0.44
N ASP A 241 11.33 3.36 -0.49
CA ASP A 241 11.54 2.65 -1.74
C ASP A 241 12.36 3.47 -2.74
N GLU A 242 12.39 4.81 -2.60
CA GLU A 242 13.07 5.77 -3.46
C GLU A 242 14.48 6.14 -2.97
N LEU A 243 14.86 5.75 -1.75
CA LEU A 243 16.20 6.04 -1.19
C LEU A 243 17.35 5.68 -2.13
N PRO A 244 17.35 4.52 -2.82
CA PRO A 244 18.43 4.19 -3.76
C PRO A 244 18.55 5.19 -4.92
N VAL A 245 17.41 5.66 -5.46
CA VAL A 245 17.38 6.65 -6.55
C VAL A 245 17.84 8.01 -6.06
N ILE A 246 17.42 8.40 -4.85
CA ILE A 246 17.85 9.66 -4.22
C ILE A 246 19.36 9.64 -3.96
N ALA A 247 19.92 8.50 -3.54
CA ALA A 247 21.37 8.35 -3.37
C ALA A 247 22.15 8.59 -4.68
N CYS A 248 21.59 8.20 -5.83
CA CYS A 248 22.18 8.53 -7.14
C CYS A 248 22.16 10.04 -7.41
N LEU A 249 21.09 10.76 -7.03
CA LEU A 249 21.02 12.22 -7.15
C LEU A 249 22.02 12.92 -6.24
N LEU A 250 22.21 12.42 -5.01
CA LEU A 250 23.17 12.96 -4.07
C LEU A 250 24.62 12.84 -4.57
N TYR A 251 24.93 11.75 -5.29
CA TYR A 251 26.27 11.54 -5.87
C TYR A 251 26.57 12.53 -7.01
N THR A 252 25.54 13.05 -7.67
CA THR A 252 25.69 14.06 -8.74
C THR A 252 25.58 15.50 -8.25
N SER A 253 25.28 15.70 -6.96
CA SER A 253 25.30 17.01 -6.32
C SER A 253 26.71 17.32 -5.80
N ASP A 254 27.11 18.59 -5.86
CA ASP A 254 28.34 19.05 -5.20
C ASP A 254 28.15 19.03 -3.66
N ALA A 255 28.25 17.85 -3.07
CA ALA A 255 28.16 17.63 -1.62
C ALA A 255 29.54 17.57 -1.01
#